data_7464155dace2c9abbca6e566e4bd0562
#
_entry.id   7464155dace2c9abbca6e566e4bd0562
#
_cell.length_a   1.000
_cell.length_b   1.000
_cell.length_c   1.000
_cell.angle_alpha   90.00
_cell.angle_beta   90.00
_cell.angle_gamma   90.00
#
_symmetry.space_group_name_H-M   'P 1'
#
loop_
_entity.id
_entity.type
_entity.pdbx_description
1 polymer ?
#
loop_
_entity_poly.entity_id
_entity_poly.type
_entity_poly.pdbx_seq_one_letter_code
_entity_poly.pdbx_strand_id
1 'polypeptide(L)'
;MTTAASVDASVQDYLDTGLRSLWYPVLASWEVGSNPVGITRLGENLALWRDHDGVVHAIEDRCPHRGARLSKGWNLGDRLACWYHGVEVNGEGTVCDVPAIGNSPMMGTACVRHYPVQEAQGAIFVFFGTTPDEAPPALELPEQLTDEASYGHFLCTATWKCNYQYAVDNVMDPMHGTYLHADSHSMAEGDRQAEMVLEPTQTGFIFKKTGQAGV
;
A
#
# COMPACT_ATOMS: atom_id res chain seq x y z
N MET A 1 -3.24 -33.44 -18.83
CA MET A 1 -3.83 -32.11 -19.02
C MET A 1 -4.70 -31.83 -17.82
N THR A 2 -4.21 -31.11 -16.83
CA THR A 2 -4.97 -30.71 -15.64
C THR A 2 -5.87 -29.56 -16.07
N THR A 3 -7.18 -29.74 -16.05
CA THR A 3 -8.15 -28.66 -16.27
C THR A 3 -7.95 -27.63 -15.16
N ALA A 4 -7.58 -26.42 -15.52
CA ALA A 4 -7.56 -25.30 -14.59
C ALA A 4 -8.95 -25.20 -13.95
N ALA A 5 -9.02 -25.32 -12.62
CA ALA A 5 -10.27 -25.09 -11.91
C ALA A 5 -10.71 -23.65 -12.21
N SER A 6 -11.98 -23.46 -12.58
CA SER A 6 -12.54 -22.12 -12.74
C SER A 6 -12.52 -21.45 -11.37
N VAL A 7 -11.78 -20.34 -11.26
CA VAL A 7 -11.81 -19.48 -10.08
C VAL A 7 -13.24 -18.97 -9.90
N ASP A 8 -13.80 -19.04 -8.69
CA ASP A 8 -15.10 -18.46 -8.38
C ASP A 8 -15.07 -16.96 -8.70
N ALA A 9 -16.15 -16.43 -9.29
CA ALA A 9 -16.26 -15.01 -9.64
C ALA A 9 -16.00 -14.07 -8.44
N SER A 10 -16.39 -14.48 -7.23
CA SER A 10 -16.13 -13.73 -6.00
C SER A 10 -14.64 -13.63 -5.66
N VAL A 11 -13.89 -14.70 -5.90
CA VAL A 11 -12.43 -14.72 -5.70
C VAL A 11 -11.75 -13.85 -6.75
N GLN A 12 -12.23 -13.88 -8.00
CA GLN A 12 -11.69 -13.04 -9.07
C GLN A 12 -11.89 -11.55 -8.76
N ASP A 13 -13.05 -11.15 -8.21
CA ASP A 13 -13.30 -9.77 -7.79
C ASP A 13 -12.28 -9.31 -6.74
N TYR A 14 -11.94 -10.15 -5.76
CA TYR A 14 -10.89 -9.85 -4.78
C TYR A 14 -9.49 -9.74 -5.41
N LEU A 15 -9.17 -10.58 -6.36
CA LEU A 15 -7.90 -10.52 -7.09
C LEU A 15 -7.78 -9.24 -7.92
N ASP A 16 -8.90 -8.74 -8.48
CA ASP A 16 -8.91 -7.55 -9.32
C ASP A 16 -8.92 -6.25 -8.51
N THR A 17 -9.59 -6.23 -7.35
CA THR A 17 -9.80 -5.02 -6.54
C THR A 17 -8.95 -4.96 -5.26
N GLY A 18 -8.33 -6.08 -4.87
CA GLY A 18 -7.66 -6.26 -3.59
C GLY A 18 -8.62 -6.43 -2.41
N LEU A 19 -8.10 -6.88 -1.29
CA LEU A 19 -8.85 -6.99 -0.04
C LEU A 19 -9.06 -5.59 0.56
N ARG A 20 -10.25 -5.36 1.15
CA ARG A 20 -10.59 -4.10 1.80
C ARG A 20 -10.59 -4.24 3.32
N SER A 21 -10.74 -3.11 4.01
CA SER A 21 -10.70 -3.01 5.47
C SER A 21 -9.36 -3.46 6.06
N LEU A 22 -8.27 -3.19 5.33
CA LEU A 22 -6.90 -3.54 5.70
C LEU A 22 -5.94 -2.36 5.55
N TRP A 23 -4.86 -2.39 6.35
CA TRP A 23 -3.70 -1.53 6.18
C TRP A 23 -2.75 -2.10 5.13
N TYR A 24 -2.29 -1.25 4.22
CA TYR A 24 -1.31 -1.60 3.19
C TYR A 24 -0.07 -0.72 3.29
N PRO A 25 1.13 -1.27 3.35
CA PRO A 25 2.36 -0.49 3.15
C PRO A 25 2.39 -0.01 1.70
N VAL A 26 2.44 1.30 1.49
CA VAL A 26 2.29 1.88 0.15
C VAL A 26 3.58 2.52 -0.38
N LEU A 27 4.38 3.10 0.51
CA LEU A 27 5.64 3.77 0.21
C LEU A 27 6.59 3.63 1.42
N ALA A 28 7.89 3.79 1.18
CA ALA A 28 8.82 4.06 2.26
C ALA A 28 8.68 5.53 2.72
N SER A 29 8.96 5.78 4.00
CA SER A 29 8.86 7.11 4.61
C SER A 29 9.66 8.18 3.86
N TRP A 30 10.85 7.82 3.34
CA TRP A 30 11.73 8.73 2.60
C TRP A 30 11.23 9.07 1.18
N GLU A 31 10.25 8.34 0.64
CA GLU A 31 9.67 8.60 -0.68
C GLU A 31 8.66 9.75 -0.66
N VAL A 32 8.20 10.18 0.55
CA VAL A 32 7.27 11.29 0.73
C VAL A 32 7.99 12.45 1.42
N GLY A 33 8.57 13.32 0.61
CA GLY A 33 9.26 14.54 1.06
C GLY A 33 8.37 15.78 0.97
N SER A 34 8.97 16.91 0.61
CA SER A 34 8.29 18.21 0.49
C SER A 34 7.34 18.31 -0.70
N ASN A 35 7.55 17.52 -1.76
CA ASN A 35 6.68 17.51 -2.93
C ASN A 35 5.61 16.43 -2.80
N PRO A 36 4.36 16.69 -3.26
CA PRO A 36 3.33 15.67 -3.30
C PRO A 36 3.72 14.49 -4.20
N VAL A 37 3.36 13.28 -3.78
CA VAL A 37 3.63 12.04 -4.51
C VAL A 37 2.32 11.40 -4.93
N GLY A 38 2.17 11.11 -6.23
CA GLY A 38 1.00 10.39 -6.75
C GLY A 38 1.31 8.92 -6.96
N ILE A 39 0.49 8.05 -6.39
CA ILE A 39 0.59 6.59 -6.56
C ILE A 39 -0.76 5.99 -6.94
N THR A 40 -0.73 4.75 -7.45
CA THR A 40 -1.94 3.94 -7.63
C THR A 40 -1.80 2.68 -6.78
N ARG A 41 -2.78 2.40 -5.91
CA ARG A 41 -2.87 1.17 -5.11
C ARG A 41 -4.30 0.66 -5.11
N LEU A 42 -4.47 -0.64 -5.23
CA LEU A 42 -5.80 -1.29 -5.28
C LEU A 42 -6.77 -0.64 -6.29
N GLY A 43 -6.25 -0.16 -7.43
CA GLY A 43 -7.03 0.55 -8.44
C GLY A 43 -7.35 2.01 -8.11
N GLU A 44 -7.00 2.53 -6.93
CA GLU A 44 -7.25 3.90 -6.50
C GLU A 44 -6.00 4.79 -6.68
N ASN A 45 -6.21 6.01 -7.17
CA ASN A 45 -5.13 7.00 -7.30
C ASN A 45 -5.10 7.85 -6.03
N LEU A 46 -3.94 7.91 -5.38
CA LEU A 46 -3.71 8.65 -4.15
C LEU A 46 -2.67 9.74 -4.36
N ALA A 47 -2.90 10.89 -3.74
CA ALA A 47 -1.91 11.94 -3.53
C ALA A 47 -1.47 11.91 -2.07
N LEU A 48 -0.18 11.68 -1.83
CA LEU A 48 0.42 11.73 -0.51
C LEU A 48 1.34 12.94 -0.42
N TRP A 49 1.39 13.55 0.74
CA TRP A 49 2.35 14.60 1.06
C TRP A 49 2.64 14.64 2.55
N ARG A 50 3.74 15.29 2.90
CA ARG A 50 4.11 15.54 4.29
C ARG A 50 3.90 17.02 4.59
N ASP A 51 3.18 17.32 5.66
CA ASP A 51 2.97 18.70 6.10
C ASP A 51 4.20 19.29 6.80
N HIS A 52 4.08 20.54 7.30
CA HIS A 52 5.19 21.23 7.97
C HIS A 52 5.54 20.62 9.34
N ASP A 53 4.61 19.90 9.96
CA ASP A 53 4.80 19.20 11.23
C ASP A 53 5.36 17.78 11.03
N GLY A 54 5.56 17.37 9.77
CA GLY A 54 6.09 16.07 9.40
C GLY A 54 5.03 14.98 9.31
N VAL A 55 3.73 15.31 9.44
CA VAL A 55 2.63 14.34 9.33
C VAL A 55 2.34 14.03 7.86
N VAL A 56 2.17 12.73 7.55
CA VAL A 56 1.81 12.28 6.21
C VAL A 56 0.30 12.24 6.06
N HIS A 57 -0.19 12.83 4.97
CA HIS A 57 -1.58 12.81 4.57
C HIS A 57 -1.76 12.04 3.27
N ALA A 58 -2.94 11.45 3.06
CA ALA A 58 -3.32 10.77 1.83
C ALA A 58 -4.77 11.10 1.46
N ILE A 59 -4.97 11.58 0.24
CA ILE A 59 -6.29 11.84 -0.33
C ILE A 59 -6.40 11.26 -1.74
N GLU A 60 -7.61 11.13 -2.28
CA GLU A 60 -7.83 10.81 -3.68
C GLU A 60 -7.08 11.83 -4.57
N ASP A 61 -6.29 11.33 -5.52
CA ASP A 61 -5.48 12.17 -6.42
C ASP A 61 -6.35 12.80 -7.53
N ARG A 62 -7.39 13.52 -7.10
CA ARG A 62 -8.37 14.12 -8.01
C ARG A 62 -8.94 15.42 -7.46
N CYS A 63 -8.64 16.51 -8.15
CA CYS A 63 -9.24 17.81 -7.83
C CYS A 63 -10.75 17.81 -8.08
N PRO A 64 -11.59 18.24 -7.11
CA PRO A 64 -13.04 18.21 -7.22
C PRO A 64 -13.60 19.15 -8.29
N HIS A 65 -12.80 20.12 -8.75
CA HIS A 65 -13.21 21.06 -9.80
C HIS A 65 -13.31 20.40 -11.18
N ARG A 66 -12.20 19.85 -11.68
CA ARG A 66 -12.11 19.24 -13.04
C ARG A 66 -11.26 17.97 -13.11
N GLY A 67 -11.06 17.28 -12.01
CA GLY A 67 -10.39 16.01 -11.97
C GLY A 67 -8.86 16.06 -12.23
N ALA A 68 -8.23 17.24 -12.18
CA ALA A 68 -6.78 17.34 -12.29
C ALA A 68 -6.11 16.62 -11.11
N ARG A 69 -4.95 16.00 -11.34
CA ARG A 69 -4.21 15.33 -10.27
C ARG A 69 -3.67 16.32 -9.26
N LEU A 70 -4.05 16.16 -7.98
CA LEU A 70 -3.58 16.98 -6.86
C LEU A 70 -2.09 16.73 -6.57
N SER A 71 -1.60 15.52 -6.81
CA SER A 71 -0.19 15.17 -6.68
C SER A 71 0.75 15.93 -7.63
N LYS A 72 0.21 16.63 -8.62
CA LYS A 72 0.97 17.51 -9.53
C LYS A 72 0.96 18.98 -9.09
N GLY A 73 0.23 19.28 -8.01
CA GLY A 73 0.11 20.61 -7.44
C GLY A 73 1.21 20.94 -6.44
N TRP A 74 0.89 21.86 -5.55
CA TRP A 74 1.82 22.39 -4.55
C TRP A 74 1.40 21.96 -3.15
N ASN A 75 2.39 21.57 -2.36
CA ASN A 75 2.23 21.35 -0.93
C ASN A 75 2.30 22.72 -0.20
N LEU A 76 1.24 23.10 0.48
CA LEU A 76 1.15 24.30 1.30
C LEU A 76 1.26 24.00 2.80
N GLY A 77 1.63 22.79 3.18
CA GLY A 77 1.68 22.26 4.54
C GLY A 77 0.47 21.40 4.82
N ASP A 78 -0.54 21.93 5.48
CA ASP A 78 -1.77 21.23 5.86
C ASP A 78 -2.71 20.89 4.67
N ARG A 79 -2.37 21.34 3.44
CA ARG A 79 -3.20 21.19 2.26
C ARG A 79 -2.41 21.15 0.96
N LEU A 80 -3.04 20.65 -0.11
CA LEU A 80 -2.54 20.69 -1.48
C LEU A 80 -3.28 21.76 -2.29
N ALA A 81 -2.54 22.56 -3.06
CA ALA A 81 -3.10 23.47 -4.06
C ALA A 81 -3.05 22.82 -5.44
N CYS A 82 -4.18 22.75 -6.12
CA CYS A 82 -4.27 22.18 -7.47
C CYS A 82 -3.52 23.06 -8.49
N TRP A 83 -2.63 22.46 -9.26
CA TRP A 83 -1.82 23.16 -10.26
C TRP A 83 -2.63 23.79 -11.40
N TYR A 84 -3.90 23.36 -11.58
CA TYR A 84 -4.71 23.82 -12.70
C TYR A 84 -5.41 25.16 -12.40
N HIS A 85 -6.09 25.33 -11.25
CA HIS A 85 -6.80 26.56 -10.88
C HIS A 85 -6.63 26.95 -9.41
N GLY A 86 -5.66 26.38 -8.72
CA GLY A 86 -5.34 26.76 -7.34
C GLY A 86 -6.34 26.28 -6.28
N VAL A 87 -7.30 25.41 -6.61
CA VAL A 87 -8.22 24.87 -5.59
C VAL A 87 -7.42 24.16 -4.51
N GLU A 88 -7.64 24.53 -3.26
CA GLU A 88 -6.92 24.00 -2.10
C GLU A 88 -7.75 22.96 -1.36
N VAL A 89 -7.16 21.80 -1.07
CA VAL A 89 -7.80 20.67 -0.38
C VAL A 89 -6.91 20.21 0.76
N ASN A 90 -7.46 20.12 1.99
CA ASN A 90 -6.73 19.67 3.17
C ASN A 90 -6.65 18.14 3.27
N GLY A 91 -5.96 17.64 4.32
CA GLY A 91 -5.76 16.19 4.57
C GLY A 91 -7.05 15.44 4.88
N GLU A 92 -8.14 16.12 5.19
CA GLU A 92 -9.47 15.54 5.41
C GLU A 92 -10.34 15.54 4.15
N GLY A 93 -9.79 15.97 3.01
CA GLY A 93 -10.51 16.04 1.74
C GLY A 93 -11.46 17.23 1.62
N THR A 94 -11.36 18.22 2.53
CA THR A 94 -12.19 19.42 2.52
C THR A 94 -11.56 20.50 1.66
N VAL A 95 -12.38 21.16 0.83
CA VAL A 95 -11.95 22.33 0.04
C VAL A 95 -11.79 23.55 0.95
N CYS A 96 -10.56 24.06 1.08
CA CYS A 96 -10.22 25.17 1.95
C CYS A 96 -10.25 26.51 1.24
N ASP A 97 -9.87 26.55 -0.04
CA ASP A 97 -9.88 27.77 -0.84
C ASP A 97 -10.14 27.49 -2.32
N VAL A 98 -10.74 28.47 -3.00
CA VAL A 98 -10.96 28.49 -4.45
C VAL A 98 -10.55 29.88 -4.97
N PRO A 99 -9.25 30.14 -5.16
CA PRO A 99 -8.71 31.47 -5.41
C PRO A 99 -9.32 32.20 -6.61
N ALA A 100 -9.75 31.46 -7.63
CA ALA A 100 -10.38 32.04 -8.81
C ALA A 100 -11.80 32.58 -8.56
N ILE A 101 -12.44 32.17 -7.46
CA ILE A 101 -13.83 32.50 -7.12
C ILE A 101 -13.94 32.66 -5.60
N GLY A 102 -13.72 33.85 -5.07
CA GLY A 102 -13.59 34.12 -3.64
C GLY A 102 -14.75 33.64 -2.72
N ASN A 103 -15.94 33.34 -3.25
CA ASN A 103 -17.07 32.76 -2.52
C ASN A 103 -17.64 31.56 -3.31
N SER A 104 -16.82 30.54 -3.50
CA SER A 104 -17.26 29.32 -4.17
C SER A 104 -18.15 28.46 -3.26
N PRO A 105 -19.25 27.89 -3.76
CA PRO A 105 -20.06 26.92 -3.01
C PRO A 105 -19.29 25.63 -2.67
N MET A 106 -18.12 25.41 -3.24
CA MET A 106 -17.24 24.27 -2.90
C MET A 106 -16.49 24.49 -1.58
N MET A 107 -16.32 25.71 -1.12
CA MET A 107 -15.58 26.00 0.12
C MET A 107 -16.27 25.36 1.33
N GLY A 108 -15.48 24.70 2.17
CA GLY A 108 -15.94 23.97 3.35
C GLY A 108 -16.63 22.64 3.04
N THR A 109 -16.68 22.18 1.76
CA THR A 109 -17.25 20.87 1.43
C THR A 109 -16.17 19.80 1.47
N ALA A 110 -16.43 18.70 2.19
CA ALA A 110 -15.62 17.47 2.13
C ALA A 110 -16.06 16.68 0.89
N CYS A 111 -15.30 16.77 -0.21
CA CYS A 111 -15.67 16.19 -1.49
C CYS A 111 -14.54 15.40 -2.15
N VAL A 112 -13.40 15.27 -1.48
CA VAL A 112 -12.29 14.41 -1.88
C VAL A 112 -12.14 13.33 -0.83
N ARG A 113 -12.11 12.06 -1.25
CA ARG A 113 -11.89 10.97 -0.31
C ARG A 113 -10.53 11.13 0.37
N HIS A 114 -10.50 11.04 1.69
CA HIS A 114 -9.27 10.94 2.46
C HIS A 114 -9.06 9.49 2.92
N TYR A 115 -7.82 9.17 3.25
CA TYR A 115 -7.44 7.84 3.71
C TYR A 115 -6.69 7.95 5.03
N PRO A 116 -7.05 7.14 6.04
CA PRO A 116 -6.24 7.05 7.25
C PRO A 116 -4.81 6.60 6.93
N VAL A 117 -3.85 7.27 7.54
CA VAL A 117 -2.41 7.02 7.34
C VAL A 117 -1.74 6.76 8.67
N GLN A 118 -0.84 5.79 8.72
CA GLN A 118 0.11 5.59 9.81
C GLN A 118 1.51 5.41 9.25
N GLU A 119 2.48 5.95 9.95
CA GLU A 119 3.90 5.79 9.62
C GLU A 119 4.55 4.93 10.72
N ALA A 120 5.14 3.81 10.35
CA ALA A 120 5.76 2.89 11.28
C ALA A 120 6.91 2.13 10.59
N GLN A 121 8.00 1.91 11.33
CA GLN A 121 9.17 1.14 10.89
C GLN A 121 9.71 1.56 9.51
N GLY A 122 9.69 2.87 9.23
CA GLY A 122 10.17 3.45 7.98
C GLY A 122 9.23 3.28 6.78
N ALA A 123 8.02 2.75 6.98
CA ALA A 123 6.99 2.59 5.95
C ALA A 123 5.75 3.45 6.24
N ILE A 124 5.11 3.90 5.18
CA ILE A 124 3.80 4.58 5.21
C ILE A 124 2.74 3.54 4.91
N PHE A 125 1.80 3.38 5.85
CA PHE A 125 0.64 2.52 5.74
C PHE A 125 -0.60 3.36 5.47
N VAL A 126 -1.41 2.93 4.51
CA VAL A 126 -2.71 3.52 4.19
C VAL A 126 -3.80 2.49 4.42
N PHE A 127 -4.86 2.90 5.10
CA PHE A 127 -6.03 2.05 5.30
C PHE A 127 -7.01 2.18 4.13
N PHE A 128 -7.35 1.04 3.53
CA PHE A 128 -8.33 0.97 2.44
C PHE A 128 -9.62 0.34 2.95
N GLY A 129 -10.51 1.18 3.46
CA GLY A 129 -11.85 0.76 3.89
C GLY A 129 -12.78 0.43 2.71
N THR A 130 -13.88 -0.27 3.01
CA THR A 130 -14.99 -0.51 2.08
C THR A 130 -15.82 0.75 1.87
N THR A 131 -15.89 1.62 2.88
CA THR A 131 -16.56 2.93 2.82
C THR A 131 -15.59 4.06 3.18
N PRO A 132 -15.83 5.31 2.73
CA PRO A 132 -14.95 6.44 3.04
C PRO A 132 -14.80 6.72 4.55
N ASP A 133 -15.84 6.48 5.33
CA ASP A 133 -15.91 6.81 6.77
C ASP A 133 -15.65 5.59 7.67
N GLU A 134 -15.15 4.48 7.12
CA GLU A 134 -14.83 3.29 7.90
C GLU A 134 -13.66 3.57 8.84
N ALA A 135 -13.88 3.37 10.14
CA ALA A 135 -12.84 3.53 11.14
C ALA A 135 -11.79 2.42 10.99
N PRO A 136 -10.49 2.77 10.89
CA PRO A 136 -9.45 1.77 10.76
C PRO A 136 -9.27 0.98 12.07
N PRO A 137 -9.00 -0.32 12.01
CA PRO A 137 -8.50 -1.07 13.16
C PRO A 137 -7.10 -0.57 13.55
N ALA A 138 -6.60 -0.94 14.71
CA ALA A 138 -5.21 -0.70 15.05
C ALA A 138 -4.29 -1.34 14.01
N LEU A 139 -3.20 -0.64 13.66
CA LEU A 139 -2.14 -1.21 12.82
C LEU A 139 -1.34 -2.21 13.69
N GLU A 140 -1.47 -3.49 13.38
CA GLU A 140 -0.71 -4.55 14.02
C GLU A 140 0.50 -4.91 13.16
N LEU A 141 1.70 -4.79 13.74
CA LEU A 141 2.94 -5.20 13.11
C LEU A 141 3.46 -6.47 13.77
N PRO A 142 4.13 -7.36 13.02
CA PRO A 142 4.75 -8.55 13.61
C PRO A 142 5.85 -8.17 14.59
N GLU A 143 6.04 -9.00 15.62
CA GLU A 143 7.03 -8.80 16.69
C GLU A 143 8.44 -8.51 16.13
N GLN A 144 8.81 -9.19 15.04
CA GLN A 144 10.11 -9.02 14.38
C GLN A 144 10.37 -7.59 13.87
N LEU A 145 9.32 -6.79 13.68
CA LEU A 145 9.44 -5.38 13.31
C LEU A 145 9.36 -4.43 14.50
N THR A 146 8.89 -4.89 15.67
CA THR A 146 8.66 -4.03 16.84
C THR A 146 9.63 -4.28 17.98
N ASP A 147 10.23 -5.46 18.09
CA ASP A 147 11.26 -5.79 19.07
C ASP A 147 12.66 -5.53 18.51
N GLU A 148 13.09 -4.28 18.55
CA GLU A 148 14.42 -3.83 18.09
C GLU A 148 15.56 -4.40 18.96
N ALA A 149 15.29 -4.96 20.14
CA ALA A 149 16.32 -5.56 20.98
C ALA A 149 16.71 -6.95 20.48
N SER A 150 15.76 -7.69 19.92
CA SER A 150 15.98 -9.07 19.45
C SER A 150 16.16 -9.18 17.94
N TYR A 151 15.66 -8.20 17.17
CA TYR A 151 15.66 -8.24 15.72
C TYR A 151 16.23 -6.97 15.09
N GLY A 152 17.13 -7.14 14.12
CA GLY A 152 17.53 -6.06 13.22
C GLY A 152 16.66 -6.11 11.94
N HIS A 153 16.15 -4.98 11.51
CA HIS A 153 15.38 -4.89 10.27
C HIS A 153 15.83 -3.68 9.43
N PHE A 154 15.55 -3.75 8.16
CA PHE A 154 15.69 -2.62 7.23
C PHE A 154 14.60 -2.74 6.17
N LEU A 155 14.14 -1.59 5.66
CA LEU A 155 13.14 -1.55 4.60
C LEU A 155 13.82 -1.49 3.23
N CYS A 156 13.41 -2.39 2.33
CA CYS A 156 13.73 -2.31 0.91
C CYS A 156 12.45 -2.07 0.12
N THR A 157 12.54 -1.22 -0.89
CA THR A 157 11.43 -0.98 -1.84
C THR A 157 11.91 -1.24 -3.26
N ALA A 158 11.02 -1.82 -4.07
CA ALA A 158 11.24 -2.02 -5.50
C ALA A 158 9.93 -1.92 -6.26
N THR A 159 9.98 -1.35 -7.46
CA THR A 159 8.83 -1.34 -8.37
C THR A 159 9.03 -2.39 -9.46
N TRP A 160 8.18 -3.41 -9.48
CA TRP A 160 8.18 -4.43 -10.52
C TRP A 160 7.15 -4.07 -11.59
N LYS A 161 7.57 -4.12 -12.84
CA LYS A 161 6.69 -3.84 -14.00
C LYS A 161 5.95 -5.10 -14.43
N CYS A 162 5.12 -5.64 -13.54
CA CYS A 162 4.30 -6.83 -13.79
C CYS A 162 2.96 -6.73 -13.06
N ASN A 163 2.04 -7.63 -13.36
CA ASN A 163 0.85 -7.81 -12.55
C ASN A 163 1.28 -8.29 -11.15
N TYR A 164 0.67 -7.73 -10.10
CA TYR A 164 0.99 -8.06 -8.70
C TYR A 164 0.81 -9.56 -8.38
N GLN A 165 -0.10 -10.25 -9.07
CA GLN A 165 -0.31 -11.70 -8.91
C GLN A 165 0.98 -12.48 -9.16
N TYR A 166 1.76 -12.12 -10.18
CA TYR A 166 3.05 -12.78 -10.44
C TYR A 166 4.06 -12.55 -9.30
N ALA A 167 4.04 -11.38 -8.69
CA ALA A 167 4.88 -11.10 -7.53
C ALA A 167 4.46 -11.93 -6.31
N VAL A 168 3.14 -12.03 -6.06
CA VAL A 168 2.58 -12.86 -4.99
C VAL A 168 2.89 -14.33 -5.22
N ASP A 169 2.65 -14.86 -6.43
CA ASP A 169 2.94 -16.24 -6.79
C ASP A 169 4.42 -16.57 -6.57
N ASN A 170 5.33 -15.67 -6.97
CA ASN A 170 6.75 -15.85 -6.76
C ASN A 170 7.14 -15.86 -5.27
N VAL A 171 6.59 -14.93 -4.47
CA VAL A 171 6.90 -14.84 -3.03
C VAL A 171 6.32 -16.02 -2.27
N MET A 172 5.15 -16.52 -2.67
CA MET A 172 4.45 -17.63 -2.03
C MET A 172 4.98 -19.02 -2.46
N ASP A 173 5.84 -19.08 -3.47
CA ASP A 173 6.49 -20.34 -3.89
C ASP A 173 7.86 -20.53 -3.20
N PRO A 174 7.97 -21.36 -2.17
CA PRO A 174 9.24 -21.62 -1.51
C PRO A 174 10.17 -22.54 -2.31
N MET A 175 9.68 -23.17 -3.39
CA MET A 175 10.43 -24.18 -4.13
C MET A 175 11.34 -23.59 -5.20
N HIS A 176 10.97 -22.45 -5.81
CA HIS A 176 11.77 -21.81 -6.86
C HIS A 176 13.17 -21.40 -6.37
N GLY A 177 13.30 -21.07 -5.08
CA GLY A 177 14.57 -20.61 -4.49
C GLY A 177 15.71 -21.60 -4.67
N THR A 178 15.45 -22.93 -4.54
CA THR A 178 16.46 -23.99 -4.69
C THR A 178 16.97 -24.13 -6.13
N TYR A 179 16.20 -23.68 -7.10
CA TYR A 179 16.54 -23.77 -8.53
C TYR A 179 16.97 -22.40 -9.08
N LEU A 180 16.09 -21.41 -8.95
CA LEU A 180 16.29 -20.08 -9.54
C LEU A 180 17.40 -19.30 -8.82
N HIS A 181 17.51 -19.47 -7.51
CA HIS A 181 18.52 -18.80 -6.68
C HIS A 181 19.69 -19.70 -6.28
N ALA A 182 19.93 -20.79 -7.02
CA ALA A 182 20.94 -21.80 -6.70
C ALA A 182 22.36 -21.25 -6.49
N ASP A 183 22.67 -20.09 -7.09
CA ASP A 183 24.00 -19.47 -7.00
C ASP A 183 24.00 -18.14 -6.25
N SER A 184 22.89 -17.74 -5.59
CA SER A 184 22.75 -16.36 -5.14
C SER A 184 22.60 -16.14 -3.64
N HIS A 185 22.06 -17.05 -2.84
CA HIS A 185 21.90 -16.89 -1.38
C HIS A 185 21.43 -18.17 -0.67
N SER A 186 21.19 -18.10 0.64
CA SER A 186 20.84 -19.23 1.53
C SER A 186 19.64 -20.09 1.10
N MET A 187 18.71 -19.56 0.31
CA MET A 187 17.61 -20.36 -0.25
C MET A 187 18.07 -21.43 -1.24
N ALA A 188 19.28 -21.30 -1.77
CA ALA A 188 19.91 -22.28 -2.65
C ALA A 188 20.24 -23.61 -1.95
N GLU A 189 20.40 -23.61 -0.64
CA GLU A 189 20.85 -24.78 0.15
C GLU A 189 19.73 -25.80 0.41
N GLY A 190 18.50 -25.53 -0.02
CA GLY A 190 17.36 -26.43 0.17
C GLY A 190 17.45 -27.73 -0.67
N ASP A 191 16.88 -28.81 -0.13
CA ASP A 191 16.73 -30.05 -0.87
C ASP A 191 15.77 -29.87 -2.04
N ARG A 192 16.23 -30.19 -3.25
CA ARG A 192 15.43 -30.17 -4.49
C ARG A 192 14.28 -31.16 -4.51
N GLN A 193 14.34 -32.19 -3.65
CA GLN A 193 13.30 -33.19 -3.48
C GLN A 193 12.41 -32.93 -2.25
N ALA A 194 12.59 -31.77 -1.59
CA ALA A 194 11.77 -31.42 -0.44
C ALA A 194 10.29 -31.34 -0.82
N GLU A 195 9.45 -31.84 0.07
CA GLU A 195 8.01 -31.74 -0.06
C GLU A 195 7.52 -30.45 0.62
N MET A 196 6.50 -29.82 0.01
CA MET A 196 5.81 -28.70 0.59
C MET A 196 4.57 -29.18 1.34
N VAL A 197 4.48 -28.88 2.63
CA VAL A 197 3.34 -29.22 3.48
C VAL A 197 2.59 -27.95 3.83
N LEU A 198 1.28 -27.95 3.63
CA LEU A 198 0.34 -26.92 4.00
C LEU A 198 -0.39 -27.31 5.28
N GLU A 199 -0.22 -26.54 6.34
CA GLU A 199 -0.96 -26.72 7.60
C GLU A 199 -2.00 -25.59 7.75
N PRO A 200 -3.31 -25.90 7.67
CA PRO A 200 -4.34 -24.92 7.91
C PRO A 200 -4.31 -24.37 9.36
N THR A 201 -4.55 -23.06 9.50
CA THR A 201 -4.75 -22.39 10.79
C THR A 201 -6.14 -21.78 10.86
N GLN A 202 -6.51 -21.16 11.99
CA GLN A 202 -7.81 -20.48 12.09
C GLN A 202 -7.94 -19.27 11.18
N THR A 203 -6.82 -18.61 10.82
CA THR A 203 -6.79 -17.36 10.07
C THR A 203 -6.01 -17.46 8.75
N GLY A 204 -5.57 -18.67 8.36
CA GLY A 204 -4.78 -18.86 7.14
C GLY A 204 -4.14 -20.24 7.10
N PHE A 205 -2.86 -20.29 6.75
CA PHE A 205 -2.10 -21.54 6.67
C PHE A 205 -0.61 -21.26 6.92
N ILE A 206 0.12 -22.33 7.27
CA ILE A 206 1.57 -22.32 7.41
C ILE A 206 2.15 -23.21 6.31
N PHE A 207 3.08 -22.65 5.54
CA PHE A 207 3.93 -23.42 4.64
C PHE A 207 5.10 -24.02 5.42
N LYS A 208 5.31 -25.32 5.25
CA LYS A 208 6.52 -26.00 5.72
C LYS A 208 7.17 -26.70 4.54
N LYS A 209 8.46 -26.45 4.35
CA LYS A 209 9.30 -27.17 3.41
C LYS A 209 10.11 -28.20 4.21
N THR A 210 10.03 -29.49 3.83
CA THR A 210 10.84 -30.54 4.46
C THR A 210 12.29 -30.46 3.95
N GLY A 211 13.25 -30.95 4.76
CA GLY A 211 14.65 -31.04 4.30
C GLY A 211 15.45 -29.73 4.31
N GLN A 212 14.89 -28.64 4.79
CA GLN A 212 15.69 -27.44 5.09
C GLN A 212 16.44 -27.64 6.41
N ALA A 213 17.76 -27.44 6.40
CA ALA A 213 18.50 -27.28 7.64
C ALA A 213 17.94 -26.03 8.34
N GLY A 214 17.57 -26.17 9.60
CA GLY A 214 16.94 -25.08 10.35
C GLY A 214 17.81 -23.82 10.33
N VAL A 215 17.19 -22.69 10.06
CA VAL A 215 17.75 -21.35 10.29
C VAL A 215 17.57 -21.03 11.77
#